data_0dc84f029c9cf7a49697113261a14783
#
_entry.id   0dc84f029c9cf7a49697113261a14783
#
_cell.length_a   1.000
_cell.length_b   1.000
_cell.length_c   1.000
_cell.angle_alpha   90.00
_cell.angle_beta   90.00
_cell.angle_gamma   90.00
#
_symmetry.space_group_name_H-M   'P 1'
#
loop_
_entity.id
_entity.type
_entity.pdbx_description
1 polymer ?
#
loop_
_entity_poly.entity_id
_entity_poly.type
_entity_poly.pdbx_seq_one_letter_code
_entity_poly.pdbx_strand_id
1 'polypeptide(L)'
;MAAFVTCDDADILVVNGYAGTGKTTAIAAVIAALRDVGTQSVLLAPTGRAAKVLSGISRRPAYTIHKHIYRQKGVGSDGFGQFSLSPNKAKGTLFVVDEVSLIGIDAAPSQGTAAFGTGNLLEDLVSFVRNGLDCRLILIGDAAQLPPVGLDASPALSRPFMDGFGGVRYCELTSVVRQAAESGILRNATHLREMIAAGGECFSGWQLDVRGAEDVRRIGGGELIETLSDAYGRYGEDGTVILCRSNKRAIRYNLGVRSTVQFKEERLVRGEKLMIVKNCYQFVEDVPGMDYIANGDIAKLVRIGGYEERYGLHFASATLSFPDYDDVEVRAKVCLDTLESESASLTYEQQNALYQGVSADYADKGSKKKIWEAVREDPYFNALQLKYAEAITCHKSQGGQWDCVFIDCPFWQDEQTLDDLKWLYTALTRAVRQVYLVNFNDRFFV
;
A
#
# COMPACT_ATOMS: atom_id res chain seq x y z
N MET A 1 -22.69 11.00 -6.20
CA MET A 1 -21.68 11.89 -5.58
C MET A 1 -22.12 13.37 -5.65
N ALA A 2 -22.44 13.96 -6.80
CA ALA A 2 -22.86 15.37 -6.86
C ALA A 2 -24.04 15.71 -5.94
N ALA A 3 -25.11 14.90 -5.93
CA ALA A 3 -26.24 15.07 -5.04
C ALA A 3 -25.90 14.98 -3.53
N PHE A 4 -24.83 14.28 -3.18
CA PHE A 4 -24.37 14.18 -1.79
C PHE A 4 -23.76 15.50 -1.31
N VAL A 5 -23.08 16.23 -2.15
CA VAL A 5 -22.45 17.51 -1.76
C VAL A 5 -23.47 18.56 -1.35
N THR A 6 -24.70 18.46 -1.85
CA THR A 6 -25.80 19.41 -1.58
C THR A 6 -26.88 18.85 -0.64
N CYS A 7 -26.74 17.60 -0.14
CA CYS A 7 -27.74 17.03 0.77
C CYS A 7 -27.49 17.46 2.20
N ASP A 8 -28.55 17.63 3.00
CA ASP A 8 -28.44 18.05 4.41
C ASP A 8 -28.63 16.92 5.42
N ASP A 9 -28.97 15.72 4.94
CA ASP A 9 -29.33 14.56 5.77
C ASP A 9 -28.13 13.58 5.99
N ALA A 10 -27.00 13.81 5.33
CA ALA A 10 -25.83 12.96 5.46
C ALA A 10 -24.52 13.74 5.31
N ASP A 11 -23.54 13.40 6.13
CA ASP A 11 -22.18 13.95 6.09
C ASP A 11 -21.12 12.94 5.64
N ILE A 12 -21.50 11.65 5.52
CA ILE A 12 -20.64 10.56 5.02
C ILE A 12 -21.27 9.89 3.81
N LEU A 13 -20.50 9.70 2.75
CA LEU A 13 -20.85 8.89 1.60
C LEU A 13 -19.87 7.73 1.44
N VAL A 14 -20.33 6.50 1.48
CA VAL A 14 -19.55 5.30 1.18
C VAL A 14 -19.81 4.89 -0.25
N VAL A 15 -18.76 4.80 -1.04
CA VAL A 15 -18.81 4.38 -2.45
C VAL A 15 -18.07 3.06 -2.59
N ASN A 16 -18.83 1.98 -2.77
CA ASN A 16 -18.27 0.68 -3.13
C ASN A 16 -18.21 0.56 -4.64
N GLY A 17 -17.04 0.35 -5.21
CA GLY A 17 -16.88 0.21 -6.65
C GLY A 17 -15.82 -0.82 -6.98
N TYR A 18 -16.14 -1.69 -7.92
CA TYR A 18 -15.27 -2.78 -8.33
C TYR A 18 -14.12 -2.32 -9.23
N ALA A 19 -13.12 -3.19 -9.43
CA ALA A 19 -12.05 -2.92 -10.38
C ALA A 19 -12.61 -2.64 -11.79
N GLY A 20 -12.06 -1.64 -12.47
CA GLY A 20 -12.51 -1.24 -13.82
C GLY A 20 -13.78 -0.40 -13.87
N THR A 21 -14.46 -0.10 -12.76
CA THR A 21 -15.67 0.76 -12.74
C THR A 21 -15.38 2.26 -12.82
N GLY A 22 -14.11 2.65 -12.93
CA GLY A 22 -13.71 4.05 -13.07
C GLY A 22 -13.80 4.87 -11.78
N LYS A 23 -13.68 4.25 -10.60
CA LYS A 23 -13.70 4.94 -9.29
C LYS A 23 -12.87 6.22 -9.28
N THR A 24 -11.58 6.08 -9.54
CA THR A 24 -10.63 7.20 -9.47
C THR A 24 -10.91 8.27 -10.53
N THR A 25 -11.37 7.87 -11.71
CA THR A 25 -11.79 8.80 -12.76
C THR A 25 -13.05 9.57 -12.35
N ALA A 26 -14.02 8.89 -11.74
CA ALA A 26 -15.24 9.53 -11.23
C ALA A 26 -14.92 10.52 -10.11
N ILE A 27 -13.95 10.19 -9.21
CA ILE A 27 -13.45 11.11 -8.19
C ILE A 27 -12.86 12.35 -8.85
N ALA A 28 -11.96 12.19 -9.81
CA ALA A 28 -11.30 13.32 -10.49
C ALA A 28 -12.32 14.24 -11.16
N ALA A 29 -13.36 13.68 -11.79
CA ALA A 29 -14.44 14.45 -12.39
C ALA A 29 -15.27 15.23 -11.36
N VAL A 30 -15.62 14.58 -10.23
CA VAL A 30 -16.35 15.27 -9.13
C VAL A 30 -15.51 16.40 -8.54
N ILE A 31 -14.23 16.17 -8.30
CA ILE A 31 -13.32 17.18 -7.75
C ILE A 31 -13.18 18.37 -8.71
N ALA A 32 -13.07 18.11 -10.02
CA ALA A 32 -13.00 19.16 -11.01
C ALA A 32 -14.29 20.01 -11.01
N ALA A 33 -15.47 19.37 -11.01
CA ALA A 33 -16.75 20.06 -10.94
C ALA A 33 -16.94 20.88 -9.64
N LEU A 34 -16.47 20.37 -8.50
CA LEU A 34 -16.54 21.08 -7.22
C LEU A 34 -15.65 22.31 -7.19
N ARG A 35 -14.49 22.25 -7.81
CA ARG A 35 -13.61 23.43 -7.96
C ARG A 35 -14.30 24.55 -8.72
N ASP A 36 -15.03 24.22 -9.77
CA ASP A 36 -15.72 25.20 -10.61
C ASP A 36 -16.83 25.94 -9.84
N VAL A 37 -17.36 25.33 -8.77
CA VAL A 37 -18.32 25.97 -7.84
C VAL A 37 -17.70 26.48 -6.55
N GLY A 38 -16.36 26.51 -6.46
CA GLY A 38 -15.63 27.08 -5.32
C GLY A 38 -15.57 26.19 -4.07
N THR A 39 -15.98 24.94 -4.14
CA THR A 39 -15.92 24.00 -2.99
C THR A 39 -14.50 23.46 -2.80
N GLN A 40 -13.96 23.61 -1.60
CA GLN A 40 -12.65 23.06 -1.26
C GLN A 40 -12.72 21.53 -1.11
N SER A 41 -11.65 20.85 -1.52
CA SER A 41 -11.54 19.41 -1.34
C SER A 41 -10.13 19.00 -0.91
N VAL A 42 -10.06 18.00 -0.02
CA VAL A 42 -8.84 17.36 0.47
C VAL A 42 -8.85 15.91 0.06
N LEU A 43 -7.76 15.45 -0.58
CA LEU A 43 -7.62 14.10 -1.10
C LEU A 43 -6.73 13.29 -0.18
N LEU A 44 -7.21 12.13 0.25
CA LEU A 44 -6.54 11.28 1.21
C LEU A 44 -6.50 9.83 0.71
N ALA A 45 -5.52 9.07 1.19
CA ALA A 45 -5.46 7.62 1.02
C ALA A 45 -4.79 6.94 2.23
N PRO A 46 -5.01 5.65 2.46
CA PRO A 46 -4.39 4.92 3.57
C PRO A 46 -2.87 4.80 3.45
N THR A 47 -2.34 4.71 2.24
CA THR A 47 -0.90 4.51 1.96
C THR A 47 -0.32 5.63 1.10
N GLY A 48 1.00 5.83 1.17
CA GLY A 48 1.71 6.82 0.36
C GLY A 48 1.55 6.56 -1.14
N ARG A 49 1.67 5.30 -1.55
CA ARG A 49 1.49 4.90 -2.96
C ARG A 49 0.09 5.20 -3.49
N ALA A 50 -0.96 4.86 -2.72
CA ALA A 50 -2.34 5.17 -3.10
C ALA A 50 -2.57 6.69 -3.18
N ALA A 51 -2.02 7.47 -2.24
CA ALA A 51 -2.08 8.92 -2.27
C ALA A 51 -1.45 9.51 -3.54
N LYS A 52 -0.32 8.93 -4.00
CA LYS A 52 0.34 9.36 -5.22
C LYS A 52 -0.46 9.05 -6.48
N VAL A 53 -0.96 7.82 -6.61
CA VAL A 53 -1.83 7.44 -7.73
C VAL A 53 -3.02 8.39 -7.80
N LEU A 54 -3.65 8.67 -6.65
CA LEU A 54 -4.75 9.62 -6.55
C LEU A 54 -4.33 11.04 -6.96
N SER A 55 -3.13 11.49 -6.52
CA SER A 55 -2.58 12.79 -6.89
C SER A 55 -2.32 12.91 -8.39
N GLY A 56 -1.71 11.89 -9.01
CA GLY A 56 -1.43 11.85 -10.45
C GLY A 56 -2.69 11.91 -11.32
N ILE A 57 -3.72 11.15 -10.95
CA ILE A 57 -4.98 11.10 -11.71
C ILE A 57 -5.79 12.39 -11.51
N SER A 58 -5.88 12.90 -10.28
CA SER A 58 -6.65 14.11 -9.95
C SER A 58 -5.92 15.40 -10.33
N ARG A 59 -4.62 15.34 -10.59
CA ARG A 59 -3.71 16.48 -10.77
C ARG A 59 -3.77 17.47 -9.60
N ARG A 60 -3.92 16.94 -8.39
CA ARG A 60 -3.98 17.69 -7.13
C ARG A 60 -3.22 16.95 -6.04
N PRO A 61 -2.63 17.67 -5.07
CA PRO A 61 -1.97 17.04 -3.94
C PRO A 61 -2.93 16.10 -3.20
N ALA A 62 -2.48 14.88 -2.94
CA ALA A 62 -3.13 13.92 -2.07
C ALA A 62 -2.16 13.49 -0.98
N TYR A 63 -2.68 13.20 0.21
CA TYR A 63 -1.88 12.91 1.39
C TYR A 63 -2.29 11.57 1.99
N THR A 64 -1.43 10.99 2.81
CA THR A 64 -1.89 9.87 3.64
C THR A 64 -2.81 10.38 4.74
N ILE A 65 -3.80 9.55 5.13
CA ILE A 65 -4.71 9.87 6.24
C ILE A 65 -3.89 10.25 7.47
N HIS A 66 -2.92 9.40 7.85
CA HIS A 66 -2.07 9.61 9.02
C HIS A 66 -1.37 10.97 9.02
N LYS A 67 -0.76 11.36 7.90
CA LYS A 67 -0.08 12.66 7.78
C LYS A 67 -1.03 13.83 7.97
N HIS A 68 -2.26 13.70 7.48
CA HIS A 68 -3.21 14.80 7.46
C HIS A 68 -3.94 15.01 8.79
N ILE A 69 -4.33 13.90 9.45
CA ILE A 69 -5.18 14.01 10.65
C ILE A 69 -4.43 13.96 11.97
N TYR A 70 -3.18 13.48 12.00
CA TYR A 70 -2.42 13.38 13.24
C TYR A 70 -1.27 14.37 13.33
N ARG A 71 -0.94 14.72 14.58
CA ARG A 71 0.26 15.47 14.95
C ARG A 71 1.00 14.75 16.06
N GLN A 72 2.31 14.79 16.06
CA GLN A 72 3.10 14.23 17.13
C GLN A 72 2.91 15.02 18.41
N LYS A 73 2.53 14.35 19.50
CA LYS A 73 2.32 14.93 20.84
C LYS A 73 3.52 14.70 21.75
N GLY A 74 4.20 13.56 21.59
CA GLY A 74 5.29 13.15 22.44
C GLY A 74 5.83 11.78 22.03
N VAL A 75 6.51 11.14 22.98
CA VAL A 75 7.10 9.84 22.80
C VAL A 75 6.84 9.00 24.04
N GLY A 76 6.52 7.73 23.83
CA GLY A 76 6.37 6.75 24.88
C GLY A 76 7.70 6.43 25.58
N SER A 77 7.62 5.76 26.72
CA SER A 77 8.79 5.27 27.45
C SER A 77 9.59 4.19 26.68
N ASP A 78 9.00 3.65 25.63
CA ASP A 78 9.55 2.65 24.71
C ASP A 78 10.23 3.25 23.48
N GLY A 79 10.29 4.58 23.39
CA GLY A 79 10.91 5.27 22.26
C GLY A 79 10.04 5.42 21.02
N PHE A 80 8.75 5.05 21.07
CA PHE A 80 7.85 5.19 19.93
C PHE A 80 7.02 6.48 20.01
N GLY A 81 6.76 7.08 18.85
CA GLY A 81 6.02 8.32 18.74
C GLY A 81 4.57 8.15 19.23
N GLN A 82 4.11 9.13 20.02
CA GLN A 82 2.70 9.29 20.38
C GLN A 82 2.09 10.40 19.54
N PHE A 83 1.04 10.07 18.82
CA PHE A 83 0.36 10.99 17.92
C PHE A 83 -1.07 11.24 18.41
N SER A 84 -1.50 12.48 18.37
CA SER A 84 -2.88 12.87 18.69
C SER A 84 -3.56 13.47 17.48
N LEU A 85 -4.87 13.39 17.45
CA LEU A 85 -5.68 14.02 16.42
C LEU A 85 -5.40 15.52 16.36
N SER A 86 -5.20 16.03 15.16
CA SER A 86 -5.02 17.46 14.90
C SER A 86 -6.37 18.19 14.97
N PRO A 87 -6.42 19.46 15.38
CA PRO A 87 -7.66 20.23 15.25
C PRO A 87 -7.96 20.45 13.76
N ASN A 88 -9.19 20.15 13.36
CA ASN A 88 -9.64 20.47 12.00
C ASN A 88 -10.14 21.94 11.94
N LYS A 89 -9.48 22.76 11.14
CA LYS A 89 -9.84 24.16 10.91
C LYS A 89 -10.56 24.38 9.58
N ALA A 90 -10.83 23.32 8.85
CA ALA A 90 -11.49 23.37 7.55
C ALA A 90 -12.96 23.79 7.68
N LYS A 91 -13.46 24.48 6.65
CA LYS A 91 -14.86 24.93 6.55
C LYS A 91 -15.42 24.58 5.18
N GLY A 92 -16.61 24.01 5.11
CA GLY A 92 -17.29 23.66 3.86
C GLY A 92 -16.43 22.74 2.96
N THR A 93 -15.57 21.90 3.56
CA THR A 93 -14.56 21.14 2.85
C THR A 93 -15.00 19.70 2.66
N LEU A 94 -14.84 19.19 1.43
CA LEU A 94 -15.07 17.79 1.10
C LEU A 94 -13.76 16.99 1.25
N PHE A 95 -13.75 16.06 2.19
CA PHE A 95 -12.68 15.08 2.33
C PHE A 95 -13.01 13.86 1.47
N VAL A 96 -12.09 13.45 0.62
CA VAL A 96 -12.24 12.28 -0.25
C VAL A 96 -11.12 11.31 0.04
N VAL A 97 -11.48 10.10 0.43
CA VAL A 97 -10.53 9.03 0.77
C VAL A 97 -10.70 7.89 -0.22
N ASP A 98 -9.65 7.60 -0.97
CA ASP A 98 -9.59 6.44 -1.89
C ASP A 98 -8.92 5.24 -1.21
N GLU A 99 -9.11 4.04 -1.78
CA GLU A 99 -8.57 2.76 -1.29
C GLU A 99 -8.92 2.45 0.18
N VAL A 100 -10.15 2.79 0.62
CA VAL A 100 -10.58 2.56 2.01
C VAL A 100 -10.69 1.08 2.38
N SER A 101 -10.61 0.16 1.42
CA SER A 101 -10.48 -1.27 1.67
C SER A 101 -9.28 -1.63 2.55
N LEU A 102 -8.27 -0.76 2.61
CA LEU A 102 -7.07 -0.89 3.44
C LEU A 102 -7.22 -0.35 4.87
N ILE A 103 -8.31 0.35 5.18
CA ILE A 103 -8.51 0.92 6.53
C ILE A 103 -8.99 -0.17 7.48
N GLY A 104 -8.15 -0.49 8.47
CA GLY A 104 -8.46 -1.42 9.54
C GLY A 104 -8.93 -0.73 10.81
N ILE A 105 -9.40 -1.53 11.75
CA ILE A 105 -9.50 -1.16 13.14
C ILE A 105 -8.19 -1.64 13.76
N ASP A 106 -7.29 -0.72 14.05
CA ASP A 106 -6.07 -1.09 14.74
C ASP A 106 -6.46 -1.55 16.15
N ALA A 107 -6.08 -2.76 16.49
CA ALA A 107 -6.11 -3.18 17.89
C ALA A 107 -5.16 -2.27 18.69
N ALA A 108 -5.38 -2.19 20.02
CA ALA A 108 -4.54 -1.41 20.92
C ALA A 108 -3.06 -1.48 20.53
N PRO A 109 -2.30 -0.37 20.59
CA PRO A 109 -0.95 -0.30 20.07
C PRO A 109 -0.15 -1.48 20.60
N SER A 110 0.29 -2.34 19.68
CA SER A 110 1.18 -3.44 20.03
C SER A 110 2.50 -2.85 20.52
N GLN A 111 3.14 -3.49 21.49
CA GLN A 111 4.47 -3.06 21.95
C GLN A 111 5.39 -2.90 20.74
N GLY A 112 6.01 -1.73 20.60
CA GLY A 112 6.94 -1.47 19.51
C GLY A 112 6.37 -0.79 18.28
N THR A 113 5.15 -0.23 18.35
CA THR A 113 4.56 0.57 17.29
C THR A 113 4.19 1.97 17.77
N ALA A 114 4.22 2.96 16.86
CA ALA A 114 3.75 4.30 17.17
C ALA A 114 2.25 4.27 17.50
N ALA A 115 1.87 4.97 18.57
CA ALA A 115 0.47 5.09 18.98
C ALA A 115 -0.19 6.28 18.29
N PHE A 116 -1.27 6.04 17.55
CA PHE A 116 -2.03 7.06 16.84
C PHE A 116 -3.42 7.20 17.43
N GLY A 117 -3.77 8.42 17.85
CA GLY A 117 -5.12 8.80 18.28
C GLY A 117 -5.76 7.81 19.27
N THR A 118 -6.94 7.31 18.90
CA THR A 118 -7.68 6.29 19.67
C THR A 118 -7.17 4.86 19.39
N GLY A 119 -6.34 4.66 18.36
CA GLY A 119 -5.98 3.35 17.80
C GLY A 119 -6.97 2.85 16.73
N ASN A 120 -8.04 3.60 16.44
CA ASN A 120 -8.98 3.30 15.36
C ASN A 120 -8.93 4.41 14.30
N LEU A 121 -8.23 4.14 13.22
CA LEU A 121 -8.01 5.12 12.15
C LEU A 121 -9.32 5.63 11.53
N LEU A 122 -10.33 4.77 11.39
CA LEU A 122 -11.60 5.15 10.78
C LEU A 122 -12.42 6.07 11.73
N GLU A 123 -12.46 5.77 13.02
CA GLU A 123 -13.12 6.62 14.02
C GLU A 123 -12.42 7.98 14.14
N ASP A 124 -11.10 7.98 14.15
CA ASP A 124 -10.30 9.20 14.20
C ASP A 124 -10.51 10.06 12.96
N LEU A 125 -10.59 9.45 11.76
CA LEU A 125 -10.87 10.13 10.51
C LEU A 125 -12.28 10.78 10.52
N VAL A 126 -13.30 10.02 10.90
CA VAL A 126 -14.70 10.53 10.99
C VAL A 126 -14.77 11.66 12.02
N SER A 127 -14.16 11.47 13.19
CA SER A 127 -14.10 12.49 14.24
C SER A 127 -13.37 13.76 13.77
N PHE A 128 -12.25 13.59 13.06
CA PHE A 128 -11.50 14.71 12.49
C PHE A 128 -12.35 15.51 11.51
N VAL A 129 -13.04 14.85 10.57
CA VAL A 129 -13.88 15.55 9.59
C VAL A 129 -15.04 16.27 10.28
N ARG A 130 -15.73 15.64 11.22
CA ARG A 130 -16.85 16.21 11.97
C ARG A 130 -16.46 17.37 12.90
N ASN A 131 -15.20 17.43 13.32
CA ASN A 131 -14.67 18.57 14.08
C ASN A 131 -14.44 19.83 13.22
N GLY A 132 -14.53 19.71 11.90
CA GLY A 132 -14.55 20.86 10.99
C GLY A 132 -15.96 21.46 10.89
N LEU A 133 -16.04 22.68 10.34
CA LEU A 133 -17.32 23.35 10.13
C LEU A 133 -17.90 22.97 8.75
N ASP A 134 -19.08 22.36 8.70
CA ASP A 134 -19.77 21.94 7.46
C ASP A 134 -18.89 21.08 6.55
N CYS A 135 -18.04 20.22 7.11
CA CYS A 135 -17.20 19.31 6.39
C CYS A 135 -17.94 17.99 6.08
N ARG A 136 -17.59 17.36 4.96
CA ARG A 136 -18.17 16.09 4.50
C ARG A 136 -17.10 15.10 4.12
N LEU A 137 -17.42 13.80 4.18
CA LEU A 137 -16.51 12.69 3.92
C LEU A 137 -17.04 11.78 2.82
N ILE A 138 -16.23 11.50 1.82
CA ILE A 138 -16.47 10.42 0.85
C ILE A 138 -15.42 9.33 1.06
N LEU A 139 -15.86 8.11 1.30
CA LEU A 139 -15.05 6.91 1.45
C LEU A 139 -15.22 6.04 0.20
N ILE A 140 -14.13 5.71 -0.50
CA ILE A 140 -14.19 4.98 -1.76
C ILE A 140 -13.27 3.76 -1.69
N GLY A 141 -13.81 2.59 -2.04
CA GLY A 141 -13.06 1.34 -2.02
C GLY A 141 -13.71 0.24 -2.83
N ASP A 142 -13.18 -0.94 -2.68
CA ASP A 142 -13.62 -2.15 -3.35
C ASP A 142 -13.72 -3.29 -2.33
N ALA A 143 -14.94 -3.69 -1.99
CA ALA A 143 -15.19 -4.72 -0.98
C ALA A 143 -14.76 -6.13 -1.43
N ALA A 144 -14.51 -6.35 -2.72
CA ALA A 144 -14.00 -7.61 -3.23
C ALA A 144 -12.47 -7.72 -3.12
N GLN A 145 -11.76 -6.62 -2.87
CA GLN A 145 -10.31 -6.66 -2.61
C GLN A 145 -9.98 -7.21 -1.22
N LEU A 146 -8.70 -7.52 -1.01
CA LEU A 146 -8.19 -7.92 0.29
C LEU A 146 -8.52 -6.87 1.36
N PRO A 147 -9.11 -7.29 2.48
CA PRO A 147 -9.30 -6.42 3.63
C PRO A 147 -7.98 -6.15 4.36
N PRO A 148 -7.98 -5.29 5.37
CA PRO A 148 -6.83 -5.11 6.25
C PRO A 148 -6.44 -6.43 6.92
N VAL A 149 -5.14 -6.60 7.17
CA VAL A 149 -4.61 -7.83 7.78
C VAL A 149 -5.30 -8.12 9.12
N GLY A 150 -5.81 -9.35 9.25
CA GLY A 150 -6.51 -9.80 10.46
C GLY A 150 -8.01 -9.48 10.51
N LEU A 151 -8.58 -8.94 9.43
CA LEU A 151 -10.01 -8.68 9.31
C LEU A 151 -10.59 -9.42 8.09
N ASP A 152 -11.85 -9.84 8.17
CA ASP A 152 -12.57 -10.48 7.07
C ASP A 152 -13.15 -9.47 6.07
N ALA A 153 -13.36 -8.23 6.51
CA ALA A 153 -13.86 -7.14 5.69
C ALA A 153 -13.32 -5.78 6.18
N SER A 154 -13.24 -4.79 5.29
CA SER A 154 -12.91 -3.42 5.69
C SER A 154 -14.10 -2.81 6.45
N PRO A 155 -13.88 -2.28 7.67
CA PRO A 155 -14.91 -1.55 8.42
C PRO A 155 -15.48 -0.36 7.65
N ALA A 156 -14.66 0.33 6.87
CA ALA A 156 -15.06 1.50 6.07
C ALA A 156 -16.05 1.16 4.93
N LEU A 157 -16.15 -0.11 4.53
CA LEU A 157 -17.09 -0.60 3.51
C LEU A 157 -18.22 -1.44 4.10
N SER A 158 -18.19 -1.72 5.40
CA SER A 158 -19.19 -2.50 6.12
C SER A 158 -20.38 -1.63 6.54
N ARG A 159 -21.57 -1.87 5.96
CA ARG A 159 -22.78 -1.14 6.35
C ARG A 159 -23.06 -1.21 7.85
N PRO A 160 -23.06 -2.40 8.50
CA PRO A 160 -23.34 -2.48 9.94
C PRO A 160 -22.39 -1.64 10.80
N PHE A 161 -21.11 -1.51 10.38
CA PHE A 161 -20.14 -0.70 11.08
C PHE A 161 -20.35 0.79 10.80
N MET A 162 -20.52 1.17 9.55
CA MET A 162 -20.67 2.57 9.14
C MET A 162 -21.99 3.19 9.64
N ASP A 163 -23.08 2.44 9.69
CA ASP A 163 -24.37 2.90 10.20
C ASP A 163 -24.28 3.37 11.67
N GLY A 164 -23.32 2.83 12.44
CA GLY A 164 -23.03 3.26 13.80
C GLY A 164 -22.58 4.73 13.92
N PHE A 165 -22.04 5.33 12.86
CA PHE A 165 -21.69 6.74 12.85
C PHE A 165 -22.89 7.67 12.63
N GLY A 166 -24.01 7.17 12.05
CA GLY A 166 -25.14 8.00 11.61
C GLY A 166 -24.78 8.94 10.45
N GLY A 167 -25.79 9.45 9.76
CA GLY A 167 -25.58 10.40 8.64
C GLY A 167 -24.83 9.79 7.43
N VAL A 168 -24.99 8.48 7.19
CA VAL A 168 -24.26 7.75 6.14
C VAL A 168 -25.17 7.43 4.95
N ARG A 169 -24.69 7.70 3.74
CA ARG A 169 -25.28 7.24 2.48
C ARG A 169 -24.35 6.26 1.77
N TYR A 170 -24.94 5.40 0.94
CA TYR A 170 -24.21 4.38 0.20
C TYR A 170 -24.44 4.54 -1.31
N CYS A 171 -23.40 4.27 -2.09
CA CYS A 171 -23.44 4.25 -3.54
C CYS A 171 -22.62 3.05 -4.03
N GLU A 172 -23.13 2.34 -5.02
CA GLU A 172 -22.44 1.23 -5.66
C GLU A 172 -22.12 1.54 -7.11
N LEU A 173 -20.89 1.34 -7.54
CA LEU A 173 -20.44 1.44 -8.91
C LEU A 173 -20.27 0.02 -9.46
N THR A 174 -21.26 -0.45 -10.21
CA THR A 174 -21.30 -1.83 -10.73
C THR A 174 -20.92 -1.92 -12.20
N SER A 175 -21.13 -0.84 -12.98
CA SER A 175 -20.88 -0.83 -14.42
C SER A 175 -19.39 -0.75 -14.72
N VAL A 176 -18.84 -1.73 -15.41
CA VAL A 176 -17.45 -1.76 -15.84
C VAL A 176 -17.31 -0.91 -17.10
N VAL A 177 -16.48 0.13 -17.05
CA VAL A 177 -16.30 1.13 -18.12
C VAL A 177 -15.27 0.68 -19.17
N ARG A 178 -14.34 -0.23 -18.82
CA ARG A 178 -13.34 -0.74 -19.77
C ARG A 178 -13.99 -1.67 -20.79
N GLN A 179 -13.49 -1.67 -22.03
CA GLN A 179 -13.90 -2.61 -23.09
C GLN A 179 -13.64 -4.05 -22.63
N ALA A 180 -14.64 -4.64 -22.01
CA ALA A 180 -14.50 -5.80 -21.16
C ALA A 180 -14.74 -7.12 -21.88
N ALA A 181 -15.35 -7.11 -23.05
CA ALA A 181 -15.81 -8.33 -23.70
C ALA A 181 -14.66 -9.27 -24.13
N GLU A 182 -13.47 -8.72 -24.40
CA GLU A 182 -12.31 -9.47 -24.87
C GLU A 182 -11.21 -9.67 -23.80
N SER A 183 -11.28 -8.95 -22.66
CA SER A 183 -10.27 -9.05 -21.59
C SER A 183 -10.51 -10.25 -20.70
N GLY A 184 -9.59 -11.21 -20.71
CA GLY A 184 -9.57 -12.35 -19.80
C GLY A 184 -9.32 -11.91 -18.35
N ILE A 185 -8.52 -10.87 -18.11
CA ILE A 185 -8.30 -10.30 -16.79
C ILE A 185 -9.63 -9.87 -16.19
N LEU A 186 -10.40 -9.09 -16.92
CA LEU A 186 -11.65 -8.54 -16.41
C LEU A 186 -12.75 -9.59 -16.30
N ARG A 187 -12.82 -10.55 -17.25
CA ARG A 187 -13.74 -11.69 -17.19
C ARG A 187 -13.53 -12.51 -15.92
N ASN A 188 -12.28 -12.88 -15.64
CA ASN A 188 -11.94 -13.65 -14.44
C ASN A 188 -12.13 -12.84 -13.15
N ALA A 189 -11.76 -11.57 -13.14
CA ALA A 189 -12.01 -10.70 -11.99
C ALA A 189 -13.51 -10.54 -11.71
N THR A 190 -14.35 -10.43 -12.75
CA THR A 190 -15.80 -10.36 -12.61
C THR A 190 -16.37 -11.66 -12.04
N HIS A 191 -15.92 -12.82 -12.53
CA HIS A 191 -16.33 -14.11 -12.01
C HIS A 191 -15.99 -14.28 -10.52
N LEU A 192 -14.76 -13.99 -10.12
CA LEU A 192 -14.36 -14.03 -8.71
C LEU A 192 -15.18 -13.07 -7.84
N ARG A 193 -15.43 -11.86 -8.32
CA ARG A 193 -16.26 -10.89 -7.62
C ARG A 193 -17.69 -11.39 -7.39
N GLU A 194 -18.30 -12.03 -8.38
CA GLU A 194 -19.65 -12.59 -8.24
C GLU A 194 -19.68 -13.70 -7.20
N MET A 195 -18.66 -14.55 -7.16
CA MET A 195 -18.52 -15.57 -6.12
C MET A 195 -18.33 -14.94 -4.72
N ILE A 196 -17.47 -13.91 -4.61
CA ILE A 196 -17.26 -13.17 -3.36
C ILE A 196 -18.57 -12.53 -2.89
N ALA A 197 -19.34 -11.93 -3.80
CA ALA A 197 -20.61 -11.28 -3.50
C ALA A 197 -21.71 -12.27 -3.11
N ALA A 198 -21.71 -13.48 -3.68
CA ALA A 198 -22.65 -14.54 -3.31
C ALA A 198 -22.42 -15.03 -1.87
N GLY A 199 -21.24 -14.83 -1.32
CA GLY A 199 -20.88 -15.25 0.02
C GLY A 199 -20.60 -16.76 0.09
N GLY A 200 -20.07 -17.20 1.23
CA GLY A 200 -19.72 -18.58 1.50
C GLY A 200 -18.42 -18.66 2.29
N GLU A 201 -18.24 -19.74 3.05
CA GLU A 201 -17.01 -19.96 3.82
C GLU A 201 -15.96 -20.73 3.03
N CYS A 202 -16.39 -21.65 2.17
CA CYS A 202 -15.54 -22.49 1.34
C CYS A 202 -15.99 -22.51 -0.12
N PHE A 203 -15.02 -22.49 -1.01
CA PHE A 203 -15.22 -22.51 -2.47
C PHE A 203 -14.41 -23.65 -3.08
N SER A 204 -15.07 -24.53 -3.81
CA SER A 204 -14.46 -25.64 -4.53
C SER A 204 -14.94 -25.67 -5.97
N GLY A 205 -14.11 -26.23 -6.87
CA GLY A 205 -14.48 -26.44 -8.27
C GLY A 205 -14.66 -25.18 -9.11
N TRP A 206 -14.26 -23.99 -8.61
CA TRP A 206 -14.25 -22.78 -9.40
C TRP A 206 -13.07 -22.77 -10.38
N GLN A 207 -13.24 -22.13 -11.50
CA GLN A 207 -12.26 -22.17 -12.58
C GLN A 207 -12.08 -20.79 -13.20
N LEU A 208 -10.86 -20.53 -13.64
CA LEU A 208 -10.49 -19.36 -14.43
C LEU A 208 -10.65 -19.70 -15.93
N ASP A 209 -11.18 -18.79 -16.69
CA ASP A 209 -11.28 -18.94 -18.15
C ASP A 209 -10.18 -18.15 -18.86
N VAL A 210 -9.20 -18.89 -19.38
CA VAL A 210 -8.07 -18.36 -20.17
C VAL A 210 -8.25 -18.55 -21.67
N ARG A 211 -9.36 -19.17 -22.11
CA ARG A 211 -9.62 -19.47 -23.53
C ARG A 211 -9.91 -18.19 -24.31
N GLY A 212 -9.22 -18.03 -25.43
CA GLY A 212 -9.38 -16.86 -26.29
C GLY A 212 -8.95 -15.53 -25.68
N ALA A 213 -8.28 -15.56 -24.52
CA ALA A 213 -7.75 -14.36 -23.88
C ALA A 213 -6.26 -14.21 -24.22
N GLU A 214 -5.88 -13.08 -24.78
CA GLU A 214 -4.48 -12.77 -25.07
C GLU A 214 -3.77 -12.20 -23.81
N ASP A 215 -4.53 -11.58 -22.92
CA ASP A 215 -4.06 -10.85 -21.74
C ASP A 215 -3.92 -11.70 -20.47
N VAL A 216 -4.33 -12.98 -20.51
CA VAL A 216 -4.14 -13.94 -19.41
C VAL A 216 -3.52 -15.22 -19.94
N ARG A 217 -2.38 -15.61 -19.40
CA ARG A 217 -1.68 -16.84 -19.79
C ARG A 217 -1.31 -17.66 -18.57
N ARG A 218 -1.35 -18.97 -18.72
CA ARG A 218 -0.85 -19.92 -17.76
C ARG A 218 0.57 -20.32 -18.13
N ILE A 219 1.46 -20.37 -17.14
CA ILE A 219 2.84 -20.83 -17.32
C ILE A 219 3.26 -21.78 -16.19
N GLY A 220 4.14 -22.73 -16.53
CA GLY A 220 4.83 -23.55 -15.54
C GLY A 220 6.09 -22.86 -14.99
N GLY A 221 6.59 -23.41 -13.87
CA GLY A 221 7.83 -22.87 -13.27
C GLY A 221 9.07 -22.93 -14.20
N GLY A 222 9.10 -23.91 -15.12
CA GLY A 222 10.18 -24.04 -16.11
C GLY A 222 10.20 -22.93 -17.17
N GLU A 223 9.03 -22.32 -17.45
CA GLU A 223 8.89 -21.25 -18.45
C GLU A 223 9.09 -19.85 -17.83
N LEU A 224 9.13 -19.76 -16.48
CA LEU A 224 9.08 -18.48 -15.76
C LEU A 224 10.24 -17.56 -16.14
N ILE A 225 11.48 -18.07 -16.20
CA ILE A 225 12.67 -17.24 -16.45
C ILE A 225 12.61 -16.61 -17.84
N GLU A 226 12.29 -17.40 -18.86
CA GLU A 226 12.17 -16.94 -20.25
C GLU A 226 11.01 -15.94 -20.37
N THR A 227 9.82 -16.28 -19.84
CA THR A 227 8.64 -15.42 -19.88
C THR A 227 8.86 -14.10 -19.15
N LEU A 228 9.58 -14.12 -18.01
CA LEU A 228 9.89 -12.92 -17.25
C LEU A 228 10.90 -12.03 -18.00
N SER A 229 11.90 -12.62 -18.64
CA SER A 229 12.87 -11.89 -19.47
C SER A 229 12.16 -11.20 -20.65
N ASP A 230 11.24 -11.90 -21.32
CA ASP A 230 10.41 -11.34 -22.39
C ASP A 230 9.51 -10.21 -21.88
N ALA A 231 8.91 -10.38 -20.70
CA ALA A 231 8.08 -9.34 -20.07
C ALA A 231 8.90 -8.10 -19.72
N TYR A 232 10.11 -8.24 -19.22
CA TYR A 232 11.02 -7.12 -18.98
C TYR A 232 11.41 -6.40 -20.27
N GLY A 233 11.64 -7.14 -21.35
CA GLY A 233 11.90 -6.57 -22.68
C GLY A 233 10.71 -5.78 -23.22
N ARG A 234 9.49 -6.23 -22.94
CA ARG A 234 8.25 -5.67 -23.50
C ARG A 234 7.64 -4.56 -22.65
N TYR A 235 7.64 -4.70 -21.33
CA TYR A 235 6.95 -3.80 -20.39
C TYR A 235 7.91 -3.04 -19.47
N GLY A 236 9.20 -3.38 -19.52
CA GLY A 236 10.21 -2.88 -18.59
C GLY A 236 10.14 -3.54 -17.20
N GLU A 237 11.21 -3.41 -16.43
CA GLU A 237 11.25 -3.89 -15.04
C GLU A 237 10.22 -3.17 -14.15
N ASP A 238 10.03 -1.86 -14.35
CA ASP A 238 9.09 -1.06 -13.57
C ASP A 238 7.63 -1.40 -13.87
N GLY A 239 7.35 -1.76 -15.13
CA GLY A 239 6.02 -2.19 -15.57
C GLY A 239 5.68 -3.63 -15.23
N THR A 240 6.60 -4.39 -14.62
CA THR A 240 6.45 -5.81 -14.33
C THR A 240 6.61 -6.09 -12.85
N VAL A 241 5.78 -7.00 -12.29
CA VAL A 241 5.86 -7.42 -10.89
C VAL A 241 5.44 -8.89 -10.71
N ILE A 242 6.03 -9.56 -9.73
CA ILE A 242 5.60 -10.89 -9.28
C ILE A 242 4.83 -10.74 -7.97
N LEU A 243 3.60 -11.24 -7.91
CA LEU A 243 2.76 -11.20 -6.71
C LEU A 243 2.76 -12.54 -5.99
N CYS A 244 3.06 -12.51 -4.69
CA CYS A 244 3.16 -13.66 -3.83
C CYS A 244 2.23 -13.56 -2.63
N ARG A 245 1.90 -14.71 -2.01
CA ARG A 245 1.10 -14.78 -0.78
C ARG A 245 1.90 -14.39 0.48
N SER A 246 3.21 -14.63 0.50
CA SER A 246 4.05 -14.43 1.68
C SER A 246 5.37 -13.74 1.37
N ASN A 247 5.95 -13.06 2.38
CA ASN A 247 7.30 -12.48 2.29
C ASN A 247 8.35 -13.53 1.95
N LYS A 248 8.26 -14.73 2.51
CA LYS A 248 9.17 -15.85 2.24
C LYS A 248 9.21 -16.21 0.75
N ARG A 249 8.03 -16.27 0.10
CA ARG A 249 7.92 -16.52 -1.34
C ARG A 249 8.49 -15.36 -2.14
N ALA A 250 8.15 -14.13 -1.77
CA ALA A 250 8.67 -12.93 -2.43
C ALA A 250 10.21 -12.85 -2.35
N ILE A 251 10.83 -13.17 -1.21
CA ILE A 251 12.28 -13.22 -1.09
C ILE A 251 12.89 -14.23 -2.06
N ARG A 252 12.35 -15.45 -2.14
CA ARG A 252 12.85 -16.49 -3.06
C ARG A 252 12.77 -16.03 -4.51
N TYR A 253 11.66 -15.43 -4.93
CA TYR A 253 11.51 -14.88 -6.28
C TYR A 253 12.50 -13.74 -6.52
N ASN A 254 12.62 -12.79 -5.59
CA ASN A 254 13.56 -11.69 -5.71
C ASN A 254 15.01 -12.18 -5.89
N LEU A 255 15.46 -13.12 -5.06
CA LEU A 255 16.82 -13.70 -5.17
C LEU A 255 16.98 -14.48 -6.49
N GLY A 256 15.97 -15.27 -6.89
CA GLY A 256 15.97 -15.99 -8.15
C GLY A 256 16.03 -15.05 -9.36
N VAL A 257 15.21 -14.01 -9.41
CA VAL A 257 15.22 -13.01 -10.50
C VAL A 257 16.56 -12.30 -10.56
N ARG A 258 17.08 -11.86 -9.42
CA ARG A 258 18.38 -11.19 -9.36
C ARG A 258 19.52 -12.04 -9.92
N SER A 259 19.58 -13.32 -9.54
CA SER A 259 20.66 -14.21 -9.95
C SER A 259 20.52 -14.73 -11.38
N THR A 260 19.31 -15.12 -11.83
CA THR A 260 19.11 -15.85 -13.08
C THR A 260 18.60 -15.00 -14.23
N VAL A 261 17.89 -13.89 -13.95
CA VAL A 261 17.35 -13.00 -15.00
C VAL A 261 18.19 -11.72 -15.14
N GLN A 262 18.56 -11.13 -13.99
CA GLN A 262 19.29 -9.85 -13.96
C GLN A 262 20.81 -10.04 -13.80
N PHE A 263 21.31 -11.26 -13.53
CA PHE A 263 22.72 -11.60 -13.34
C PHE A 263 23.43 -10.73 -12.28
N LYS A 264 22.72 -10.41 -11.19
CA LYS A 264 23.24 -9.61 -10.07
C LYS A 264 23.83 -10.52 -9.00
N GLU A 265 25.12 -10.44 -8.75
CA GLU A 265 25.85 -11.28 -7.79
C GLU A 265 25.98 -10.60 -6.42
N GLU A 266 26.23 -9.28 -6.40
CA GLU A 266 26.38 -8.54 -5.15
C GLU A 266 25.05 -8.34 -4.44
N ARG A 267 25.10 -8.16 -3.10
CA ARG A 267 23.90 -7.97 -2.26
C ARG A 267 23.04 -6.79 -2.74
N LEU A 268 23.65 -5.69 -3.14
CA LEU A 268 22.99 -4.54 -3.76
C LEU A 268 23.85 -3.99 -4.89
N VAL A 269 23.25 -3.74 -6.03
CA VAL A 269 23.90 -3.17 -7.20
C VAL A 269 23.19 -1.92 -7.69
N ARG A 270 23.90 -1.06 -8.42
CA ARG A 270 23.27 0.10 -9.06
C ARG A 270 22.10 -0.33 -9.95
N GLY A 271 21.00 0.42 -9.91
CA GLY A 271 19.77 0.11 -10.63
C GLY A 271 18.86 -0.88 -9.89
N GLU A 272 19.21 -1.34 -8.69
CA GLU A 272 18.39 -2.24 -7.89
C GLU A 272 17.03 -1.59 -7.59
N LYS A 273 15.95 -2.31 -7.87
CA LYS A 273 14.59 -1.91 -7.54
C LYS A 273 14.26 -2.33 -6.11
N LEU A 274 14.00 -1.37 -5.27
CA LEU A 274 13.82 -1.54 -3.84
C LEU A 274 12.48 -0.97 -3.40
N MET A 275 11.89 -1.57 -2.37
CA MET A 275 10.70 -1.06 -1.68
C MET A 275 11.05 -0.61 -0.28
N ILE A 276 10.60 0.58 0.09
CA ILE A 276 10.66 1.08 1.45
C ILE A 276 9.61 0.34 2.29
N VAL A 277 9.97 -0.13 3.48
CA VAL A 277 9.04 -0.92 4.31
C VAL A 277 8.67 -0.25 5.63
N LYS A 278 9.16 0.97 5.85
CA LYS A 278 8.81 1.80 7.02
C LYS A 278 8.82 3.27 6.61
N ASN A 279 7.84 4.06 7.07
CA ASN A 279 7.83 5.50 6.84
C ASN A 279 9.08 6.15 7.44
N CYS A 280 9.67 7.09 6.70
CA CYS A 280 10.79 7.89 7.14
C CYS A 280 10.56 9.38 6.84
N TYR A 281 10.72 10.22 7.85
CA TYR A 281 10.52 11.67 7.76
C TYR A 281 11.85 12.43 7.70
N GLN A 282 12.96 11.72 7.85
CA GLN A 282 14.30 12.26 7.68
C GLN A 282 14.79 12.12 6.24
N PHE A 283 15.92 12.71 5.96
CA PHE A 283 16.61 12.69 4.66
C PHE A 283 15.88 13.44 3.53
N VAL A 284 14.73 14.07 3.79
CA VAL A 284 13.92 14.77 2.77
C VAL A 284 13.68 16.24 3.08
N GLU A 285 14.25 16.79 4.14
CA GLU A 285 14.03 18.19 4.57
C GLU A 285 14.33 19.22 3.45
N ASP A 286 15.35 18.94 2.63
CA ASP A 286 15.77 19.81 1.52
C ASP A 286 15.35 19.25 0.14
N VAL A 287 14.43 18.27 0.10
CA VAL A 287 14.03 17.61 -1.14
C VAL A 287 12.69 18.17 -1.64
N PRO A 288 12.69 18.97 -2.74
CA PRO A 288 11.46 19.54 -3.26
C PRO A 288 10.42 18.47 -3.64
N GLY A 289 9.18 18.68 -3.21
CA GLY A 289 8.07 17.78 -3.57
C GLY A 289 7.99 16.48 -2.77
N MET A 290 8.91 16.23 -1.82
CA MET A 290 8.94 15.04 -0.99
C MET A 290 8.96 15.41 0.50
N ASP A 291 7.86 15.32 1.20
CA ASP A 291 7.78 15.64 2.64
C ASP A 291 8.19 14.47 3.54
N TYR A 292 8.17 13.25 3.04
CA TYR A 292 8.58 12.03 3.71
C TYR A 292 8.68 10.88 2.69
N ILE A 293 9.38 9.82 3.05
CA ILE A 293 9.47 8.58 2.30
C ILE A 293 8.44 7.61 2.89
N ALA A 294 7.49 7.15 2.08
CA ALA A 294 6.40 6.31 2.55
C ALA A 294 6.73 4.81 2.53
N ASN A 295 6.13 4.07 3.46
CA ASN A 295 6.06 2.61 3.35
C ASN A 295 5.32 2.21 2.06
N GLY A 296 5.96 1.40 1.23
CA GLY A 296 5.48 0.99 -0.09
C GLY A 296 6.05 1.80 -1.25
N ASP A 297 6.78 2.91 -0.99
CA ASP A 297 7.46 3.64 -2.05
C ASP A 297 8.52 2.75 -2.72
N ILE A 298 8.59 2.85 -4.05
CA ILE A 298 9.61 2.18 -4.85
C ILE A 298 10.76 3.15 -5.09
N ALA A 299 11.96 2.66 -4.89
CA ALA A 299 13.19 3.40 -5.14
C ALA A 299 14.15 2.58 -6.02
N LYS A 300 15.00 3.28 -6.78
CA LYS A 300 16.12 2.70 -7.51
C LYS A 300 17.43 3.09 -6.86
N LEU A 301 18.29 2.13 -6.65
CA LEU A 301 19.61 2.36 -6.10
C LEU A 301 20.51 3.06 -7.13
N VAL A 302 20.92 4.28 -6.86
CA VAL A 302 21.86 5.04 -7.70
C VAL A 302 23.30 4.75 -7.29
N ARG A 303 23.57 4.76 -5.99
CA ARG A 303 24.90 4.52 -5.42
C ARG A 303 24.80 3.97 -4.00
N ILE A 304 25.73 3.11 -3.61
CA ILE A 304 25.86 2.59 -2.25
C ILE A 304 27.34 2.52 -1.86
N GLY A 305 27.64 2.69 -0.58
CA GLY A 305 28.96 2.59 0.01
C GLY A 305 28.95 2.88 1.50
N GLY A 306 30.13 2.91 2.14
CA GLY A 306 30.22 3.17 3.57
C GLY A 306 29.47 2.11 4.38
N TYR A 307 29.79 0.84 4.11
CA TYR A 307 29.25 -0.30 4.85
C TYR A 307 29.82 -0.31 6.26
N GLU A 308 28.96 -0.51 7.24
CA GLU A 308 29.30 -0.54 8.66
C GLU A 308 28.36 -1.43 9.45
N GLU A 309 28.88 -2.04 10.50
CA GLU A 309 28.10 -2.82 11.46
C GLU A 309 28.00 -2.03 12.77
N ARG A 310 26.78 -1.74 13.23
CA ARG A 310 26.48 -1.06 14.48
C ARG A 310 25.24 -1.63 15.13
N TYR A 311 25.22 -1.69 16.44
CA TYR A 311 24.06 -2.14 17.22
C TYR A 311 23.56 -3.55 16.83
N GLY A 312 24.46 -4.40 16.30
CA GLY A 312 24.12 -5.75 15.80
C GLY A 312 23.36 -5.76 14.47
N LEU A 313 23.39 -4.65 13.71
CA LEU A 313 22.78 -4.48 12.41
C LEU A 313 23.80 -3.95 11.39
N HIS A 314 23.53 -4.23 10.11
CA HIS A 314 24.36 -3.80 8.98
C HIS A 314 23.75 -2.58 8.30
N PHE A 315 24.54 -1.54 8.14
CA PHE A 315 24.13 -0.29 7.52
C PHE A 315 25.04 0.06 6.33
N ALA A 316 24.50 0.89 5.47
CA ALA A 316 25.27 1.53 4.40
C ALA A 316 24.75 2.95 4.15
N SER A 317 25.54 3.76 3.44
CA SER A 317 25.09 5.05 2.91
C SER A 317 24.67 4.86 1.46
N ALA A 318 23.43 5.18 1.12
CA ALA A 318 22.88 5.00 -0.23
C ALA A 318 22.35 6.32 -0.79
N THR A 319 22.41 6.44 -2.12
CA THR A 319 21.63 7.40 -2.89
C THR A 319 20.55 6.63 -3.61
N LEU A 320 19.31 6.98 -3.37
CA LEU A 320 18.11 6.34 -3.93
C LEU A 320 17.38 7.34 -4.81
N SER A 321 17.01 6.96 -6.02
CA SER A 321 16.10 7.71 -6.89
C SER A 321 14.68 7.20 -6.70
N PHE A 322 13.72 8.09 -6.65
CA PHE A 322 12.29 7.78 -6.45
C PHE A 322 11.50 8.11 -7.73
N PRO A 323 11.22 7.11 -8.59
CA PRO A 323 10.53 7.34 -9.87
C PRO A 323 9.17 7.99 -9.71
N ASP A 324 8.46 7.61 -8.67
CA ASP A 324 7.17 8.23 -8.36
C ASP A 324 7.28 9.71 -7.93
N TYR A 325 8.43 10.32 -7.73
CA TYR A 325 8.69 11.71 -7.36
C TYR A 325 9.62 12.39 -8.37
N ASP A 326 9.32 12.20 -9.66
CA ASP A 326 10.09 12.76 -10.78
C ASP A 326 11.59 12.41 -10.69
N ASP A 327 11.90 11.16 -10.31
CA ASP A 327 13.26 10.63 -10.13
C ASP A 327 14.13 11.42 -9.16
N VAL A 328 13.52 12.09 -8.18
CA VAL A 328 14.27 12.83 -7.16
C VAL A 328 15.22 11.90 -6.42
N GLU A 329 16.45 12.34 -6.22
CA GLU A 329 17.49 11.59 -5.51
C GLU A 329 17.56 11.98 -4.03
N VAL A 330 17.52 10.97 -3.16
CA VAL A 330 17.67 11.12 -1.71
C VAL A 330 18.90 10.37 -1.24
N ARG A 331 19.73 11.04 -0.44
CA ARG A 331 20.85 10.41 0.27
C ARG A 331 20.39 10.01 1.66
N ALA A 332 20.51 8.73 1.98
CA ALA A 332 20.05 8.20 3.26
C ALA A 332 20.99 7.12 3.81
N LYS A 333 20.95 6.92 5.11
CA LYS A 333 21.42 5.69 5.75
C LYS A 333 20.38 4.60 5.47
N VAL A 334 20.82 3.39 5.13
CA VAL A 334 19.96 2.23 4.86
C VAL A 334 20.34 1.06 5.77
N CYS A 335 19.34 0.33 6.25
CA CYS A 335 19.52 -0.92 6.99
C CYS A 335 19.41 -2.10 6.02
N LEU A 336 20.44 -2.94 6.01
CA LEU A 336 20.55 -4.05 5.05
C LEU A 336 19.89 -5.35 5.56
N ASP A 337 19.66 -5.48 6.87
CA ASP A 337 19.14 -6.71 7.47
C ASP A 337 17.69 -6.99 7.09
N THR A 338 16.95 -5.98 6.63
CA THR A 338 15.58 -6.13 6.18
C THR A 338 15.43 -6.70 4.77
N LEU A 339 16.48 -6.66 3.94
CA LEU A 339 16.43 -7.10 2.54
C LEU A 339 15.95 -8.55 2.39
N GLU A 340 16.46 -9.45 3.22
CA GLU A 340 16.20 -10.89 3.17
C GLU A 340 15.41 -11.39 4.40
N SER A 341 14.92 -10.49 5.25
CA SER A 341 14.10 -10.83 6.41
C SER A 341 12.69 -11.30 5.98
N GLU A 342 12.18 -12.37 6.56
CA GLU A 342 10.79 -12.79 6.38
C GLU A 342 9.79 -11.84 7.07
N SER A 343 10.24 -11.06 8.06
CA SER A 343 9.44 -10.02 8.73
C SER A 343 9.14 -8.87 7.78
N ALA A 344 8.05 -8.13 8.02
CA ALA A 344 7.68 -6.98 7.21
C ALA A 344 8.70 -5.83 7.30
N SER A 345 9.34 -5.66 8.47
CA SER A 345 10.37 -4.67 8.80
C SER A 345 11.34 -5.30 9.82
N LEU A 346 12.21 -4.54 10.47
CA LEU A 346 12.96 -5.01 11.64
C LEU A 346 12.00 -5.59 12.68
N THR A 347 12.41 -6.71 13.32
CA THR A 347 11.63 -7.29 14.42
C THR A 347 11.62 -6.34 15.62
N TYR A 348 10.70 -6.55 16.55
CA TYR A 348 10.63 -5.76 17.78
C TYR A 348 11.96 -5.80 18.55
N GLU A 349 12.57 -6.99 18.67
CA GLU A 349 13.84 -7.18 19.35
C GLU A 349 14.98 -6.40 18.68
N GLN A 350 15.06 -6.46 17.35
CA GLN A 350 16.06 -5.70 16.57
C GLN A 350 15.82 -4.18 16.70
N GLN A 351 14.58 -3.72 16.61
CA GLN A 351 14.26 -2.30 16.75
C GLN A 351 14.55 -1.79 18.17
N ASN A 352 14.24 -2.59 19.20
CA ASN A 352 14.53 -2.24 20.58
C ASN A 352 16.05 -2.23 20.86
N ALA A 353 16.78 -3.23 20.36
CA ALA A 353 18.25 -3.26 20.48
C ALA A 353 18.88 -2.03 19.81
N LEU A 354 18.41 -1.65 18.63
CA LEU A 354 18.83 -0.43 17.94
C LEU A 354 18.54 0.82 18.78
N TYR A 355 17.33 0.93 19.35
CA TYR A 355 16.96 2.06 20.22
C TYR A 355 17.84 2.16 21.46
N GLN A 356 18.10 1.03 22.14
CA GLN A 356 18.94 0.99 23.32
C GLN A 356 20.39 1.35 22.99
N GLY A 357 20.94 0.82 21.89
CA GLY A 357 22.29 1.11 21.44
C GLY A 357 22.48 2.59 21.10
N VAL A 358 21.59 3.15 20.28
CA VAL A 358 21.64 4.59 19.93
C VAL A 358 21.43 5.48 21.16
N SER A 359 20.50 5.10 22.07
CA SER A 359 20.26 5.85 23.31
C SER A 359 21.49 5.88 24.22
N ALA A 360 22.26 4.80 24.24
CA ALA A 360 23.51 4.74 25.04
C ALA A 360 24.58 5.70 24.50
N ASP A 361 24.66 5.90 23.18
CA ASP A 361 25.61 6.85 22.58
C ASP A 361 25.30 8.31 22.97
N TYR A 362 24.03 8.61 23.36
CA TYR A 362 23.61 9.94 23.80
C TYR A 362 23.37 10.06 25.31
N ALA A 363 23.87 9.12 26.12
CA ALA A 363 23.66 9.11 27.56
C ALA A 363 24.20 10.36 28.28
N ASP A 364 25.20 11.02 27.71
CA ASP A 364 25.80 12.27 28.18
C ASP A 364 24.86 13.49 28.17
N LYS A 365 23.78 13.44 27.40
CA LYS A 365 22.78 14.52 27.34
C LYS A 365 21.93 14.67 28.61
N GLY A 366 22.04 13.75 29.56
CA GLY A 366 21.62 13.82 30.95
C GLY A 366 20.12 13.71 31.22
N SER A 367 19.22 14.05 30.31
CA SER A 367 17.77 13.87 30.50
C SER A 367 17.15 12.95 29.45
N LYS A 368 16.19 12.11 29.86
CA LYS A 368 15.47 11.21 28.96
C LYS A 368 14.89 11.92 27.74
N LYS A 369 14.39 13.15 27.94
CA LYS A 369 13.84 13.98 26.86
C LYS A 369 14.91 14.37 25.84
N LYS A 370 16.06 14.84 26.30
CA LYS A 370 17.18 15.26 25.41
C LYS A 370 17.81 14.06 24.70
N ILE A 371 17.92 12.92 25.37
CA ILE A 371 18.37 11.67 24.76
C ILE A 371 17.44 11.29 23.63
N TRP A 372 16.13 11.30 23.89
CA TRP A 372 15.13 11.00 22.87
C TRP A 372 15.17 11.97 21.68
N GLU A 373 15.27 13.27 21.93
CA GLU A 373 15.40 14.26 20.86
C GLU A 373 16.61 13.96 19.96
N ALA A 374 17.73 13.52 20.53
CA ALA A 374 18.90 13.11 19.78
C ALA A 374 18.70 11.79 19.01
N VAL A 375 18.10 10.77 19.66
CA VAL A 375 17.77 9.49 19.00
C VAL A 375 16.84 9.70 17.80
N ARG A 376 15.86 10.58 17.92
CA ARG A 376 14.94 10.91 16.84
C ARG A 376 15.63 11.51 15.62
N GLU A 377 16.74 12.19 15.80
CA GLU A 377 17.53 12.79 14.73
C GLU A 377 18.69 11.89 14.26
N ASP A 378 18.91 10.77 14.94
CA ASP A 378 20.00 9.86 14.62
C ASP A 378 19.79 9.14 13.30
N PRO A 379 20.78 9.14 12.39
CA PRO A 379 20.65 8.56 11.06
C PRO A 379 20.56 7.02 11.07
N TYR A 380 21.09 6.33 12.07
CA TYR A 380 20.98 4.87 12.18
C TYR A 380 19.61 4.46 12.69
N PHE A 381 19.06 5.19 13.68
CA PHE A 381 17.72 4.94 14.18
C PHE A 381 16.65 5.15 13.11
N ASN A 382 16.89 6.11 12.21
CA ASN A 382 16.02 6.45 11.09
C ASN A 382 16.45 5.81 9.75
N ALA A 383 17.42 4.91 9.75
CA ALA A 383 17.87 4.25 8.55
C ALA A 383 16.71 3.62 7.78
N LEU A 384 16.68 3.84 6.48
CA LEU A 384 15.64 3.29 5.60
C LEU A 384 15.70 1.77 5.63
N GLN A 385 14.58 1.16 5.90
CA GLN A 385 14.40 -0.28 5.85
C GLN A 385 13.92 -0.66 4.45
N LEU A 386 14.64 -1.55 3.79
CA LEU A 386 14.50 -1.85 2.38
C LEU A 386 14.19 -3.33 2.15
N LYS A 387 13.43 -3.61 1.08
CA LYS A 387 13.30 -4.94 0.48
C LYS A 387 13.49 -4.87 -1.02
N TYR A 388 13.91 -5.97 -1.64
CA TYR A 388 13.86 -6.12 -3.07
C TYR A 388 12.41 -6.04 -3.58
N ALA A 389 12.19 -5.50 -4.76
CA ALA A 389 10.85 -5.15 -5.24
C ALA A 389 10.46 -5.75 -6.61
N GLU A 390 11.20 -6.75 -7.11
CA GLU A 390 10.78 -7.51 -8.30
C GLU A 390 9.59 -8.43 -7.97
N ALA A 391 9.58 -8.99 -6.76
CA ALA A 391 8.47 -9.76 -6.21
C ALA A 391 8.02 -9.16 -4.87
N ILE A 392 6.71 -8.98 -4.70
CA ILE A 392 6.10 -8.41 -3.51
C ILE A 392 4.87 -9.21 -3.08
N THR A 393 4.42 -9.02 -1.84
CA THR A 393 3.16 -9.62 -1.41
C THR A 393 1.96 -8.88 -2.04
N CYS A 394 0.87 -9.59 -2.29
CA CYS A 394 -0.35 -9.00 -2.84
C CYS A 394 -0.89 -7.84 -1.98
N HIS A 395 -0.79 -7.91 -0.65
CA HIS A 395 -1.13 -6.80 0.25
C HIS A 395 -0.31 -5.53 -0.05
N LYS A 396 0.99 -5.69 -0.35
CA LYS A 396 1.87 -4.56 -0.70
C LYS A 396 1.61 -4.01 -2.10
N SER A 397 0.91 -4.75 -2.96
CA SER A 397 0.53 -4.30 -4.30
C SER A 397 -0.73 -3.43 -4.32
N GLN A 398 -1.50 -3.39 -3.23
CA GLN A 398 -2.72 -2.59 -3.16
C GLN A 398 -2.42 -1.10 -3.38
N GLY A 399 -3.28 -0.42 -4.14
CA GLY A 399 -3.06 0.95 -4.59
C GLY A 399 -2.07 1.08 -5.77
N GLY A 400 -1.41 -0.01 -6.22
CA GLY A 400 -0.52 -0.03 -7.37
C GLY A 400 -1.13 -0.74 -8.59
N GLN A 401 -0.58 -0.46 -9.78
CA GLN A 401 -0.90 -1.12 -11.04
C GLN A 401 0.37 -1.33 -11.85
N TRP A 402 0.42 -2.41 -12.64
CA TRP A 402 1.54 -2.76 -13.51
C TRP A 402 1.03 -3.22 -14.87
N ASP A 403 1.80 -2.98 -15.92
CA ASP A 403 1.47 -3.47 -17.25
C ASP A 403 1.42 -4.99 -17.30
N CYS A 404 2.35 -5.65 -16.59
CA CYS A 404 2.48 -7.11 -16.53
C CYS A 404 2.59 -7.61 -15.10
N VAL A 405 1.75 -8.59 -14.73
CA VAL A 405 1.72 -9.19 -13.41
C VAL A 405 1.87 -10.71 -13.50
N PHE A 406 2.86 -11.24 -12.79
CA PHE A 406 3.00 -12.66 -12.54
C PHE A 406 2.36 -13.00 -11.21
N ILE A 407 1.46 -13.96 -11.17
CA ILE A 407 0.76 -14.38 -9.95
C ILE A 407 1.24 -15.77 -9.58
N ASP A 408 2.02 -15.89 -8.50
CA ASP A 408 2.45 -17.18 -7.96
C ASP A 408 1.28 -17.88 -7.28
N CYS A 409 0.98 -19.11 -7.72
CA CYS A 409 -0.14 -19.88 -7.16
C CYS A 409 0.03 -20.10 -5.65
N PRO A 410 -0.89 -19.61 -4.81
CA PRO A 410 -0.80 -19.80 -3.37
C PRO A 410 -1.60 -21.03 -2.89
N PHE A 411 -2.33 -21.71 -3.79
CA PHE A 411 -3.35 -22.68 -3.44
C PHE A 411 -2.79 -24.11 -3.43
N TRP A 412 -2.77 -24.72 -2.25
CA TRP A 412 -2.30 -26.09 -2.04
C TRP A 412 -3.45 -27.05 -1.73
N GLN A 413 -4.59 -26.52 -1.26
CA GLN A 413 -5.78 -27.28 -0.87
C GLN A 413 -6.81 -27.28 -2.00
N ASP A 414 -7.77 -28.21 -1.94
CA ASP A 414 -8.85 -28.29 -2.92
C ASP A 414 -9.93 -27.24 -2.69
N GLU A 415 -10.13 -26.85 -1.44
CA GLU A 415 -11.06 -25.80 -1.04
C GLU A 415 -10.31 -24.50 -0.76
N GLN A 416 -10.86 -23.39 -1.21
CA GLN A 416 -10.37 -22.04 -0.96
C GLN A 416 -11.33 -21.28 -0.06
N THR A 417 -10.78 -20.41 0.76
CA THR A 417 -11.54 -19.49 1.62
C THR A 417 -11.96 -18.23 0.87
N LEU A 418 -12.85 -17.46 1.46
CA LEU A 418 -13.21 -16.13 0.96
C LEU A 418 -11.98 -15.22 0.83
N ASP A 419 -11.04 -15.29 1.78
CA ASP A 419 -9.78 -14.55 1.74
C ASP A 419 -8.91 -14.95 0.54
N ASP A 420 -8.90 -16.23 0.17
CA ASP A 420 -8.19 -16.73 -1.01
C ASP A 420 -8.76 -16.15 -2.31
N LEU A 421 -10.09 -16.09 -2.43
CA LEU A 421 -10.74 -15.47 -3.59
C LEU A 421 -10.48 -13.96 -3.65
N LYS A 422 -10.57 -13.26 -2.52
CA LYS A 422 -10.23 -11.83 -2.44
C LYS A 422 -8.77 -11.59 -2.78
N TRP A 423 -7.87 -12.47 -2.35
CA TRP A 423 -6.46 -12.42 -2.69
C TRP A 423 -6.25 -12.52 -4.21
N LEU A 424 -6.85 -13.51 -4.85
CA LEU A 424 -6.71 -13.72 -6.28
C LEU A 424 -7.36 -12.58 -7.09
N TYR A 425 -8.54 -12.13 -6.68
CA TYR A 425 -9.20 -10.95 -7.26
C TYR A 425 -8.31 -9.70 -7.17
N THR A 426 -7.73 -9.46 -5.99
CA THR A 426 -6.81 -8.33 -5.80
C THR A 426 -5.60 -8.45 -6.71
N ALA A 427 -4.98 -9.64 -6.79
CA ALA A 427 -3.80 -9.88 -7.62
C ALA A 427 -4.09 -9.67 -9.12
N LEU A 428 -5.19 -10.23 -9.64
CA LEU A 428 -5.62 -10.08 -11.04
C LEU A 428 -5.84 -8.61 -11.40
N THR A 429 -6.49 -7.86 -10.49
CA THR A 429 -6.85 -6.47 -10.74
C THR A 429 -5.67 -5.49 -10.65
N ARG A 430 -4.46 -5.97 -10.30
CA ARG A 430 -3.23 -5.17 -10.39
C ARG A 430 -2.70 -5.03 -11.82
N ALA A 431 -3.06 -5.95 -12.70
CA ALA A 431 -2.60 -5.94 -14.08
C ALA A 431 -3.42 -4.99 -14.97
N VAL A 432 -2.71 -4.30 -15.85
CA VAL A 432 -3.31 -3.41 -16.86
C VAL A 432 -3.39 -4.09 -18.22
N ARG A 433 -2.36 -4.88 -18.61
CA ARG A 433 -2.23 -5.46 -19.95
C ARG A 433 -2.05 -6.97 -19.97
N GLN A 434 -1.27 -7.55 -19.04
CA GLN A 434 -0.90 -8.95 -19.08
C GLN A 434 -0.86 -9.58 -17.69
N VAL A 435 -1.42 -10.78 -17.57
CA VAL A 435 -1.30 -11.64 -16.40
C VAL A 435 -0.68 -12.96 -16.80
N TYR A 436 0.29 -13.42 -16.02
CA TYR A 436 0.82 -14.76 -16.05
C TYR A 436 0.46 -15.50 -14.76
N LEU A 437 -0.30 -16.59 -14.88
CA LEU A 437 -0.67 -17.47 -13.77
C LEU A 437 0.40 -18.56 -13.63
N VAL A 438 1.26 -18.44 -12.62
CA VAL A 438 2.45 -19.27 -12.45
C VAL A 438 2.13 -20.46 -11.56
N ASN A 439 2.40 -21.67 -12.03
CA ASN A 439 2.23 -22.94 -11.30
C ASN A 439 0.79 -23.22 -10.82
N PHE A 440 -0.22 -22.65 -11.45
CA PHE A 440 -1.60 -23.02 -11.18
C PHE A 440 -1.89 -24.43 -11.74
N ASN A 441 -2.54 -25.27 -10.94
CA ASN A 441 -2.94 -26.61 -11.34
C ASN A 441 -4.05 -26.59 -12.39
N ASP A 442 -4.16 -27.66 -13.23
CA ASP A 442 -5.20 -27.80 -14.28
C ASP A 442 -6.62 -27.62 -13.76
N ARG A 443 -6.88 -28.05 -12.54
CA ARG A 443 -8.21 -27.94 -11.90
C ARG A 443 -8.75 -26.50 -11.81
N PHE A 444 -7.88 -25.51 -11.84
CA PHE A 444 -8.26 -24.08 -11.79
C PHE A 444 -8.61 -23.48 -13.15
N PHE A 445 -8.67 -24.30 -14.22
CA PHE A 445 -8.94 -23.79 -15.56
C PHE A 445 -10.10 -24.53 -16.22
N VAL A 446 -10.88 -23.79 -17.00
CA VAL A 446 -11.96 -24.32 -17.86
C VAL A 446 -11.37 -24.96 -19.12
#